data_f03f495af21bc912cf6e6f96cd4f1b3d
#
_entry.id   f03f495af21bc912cf6e6f96cd4f1b3d
#
_cell.length_a   1.000
_cell.length_b   1.000
_cell.length_c   1.000
_cell.angle_alpha   90.00
_cell.angle_beta   90.00
_cell.angle_gamma   90.00
#
_symmetry.space_group_name_H-M   'P 1'
#
loop_
_entity.id
_entity.type
_entity.pdbx_description
1 polymer ?
#
loop_
_entity_poly.entity_id
_entity_poly.type
_entity_poly.pdbx_seq_one_letter_code
_entity_poly.pdbx_strand_id
1 'polypeptide(L)'
;VYRQDAGEIYIDGEEVYENRKVKSEIAYIPDELFYFLQADTLEMKRYYKGIYESFDEKMFERMKKYFPAIDVKRNIRRLSKGMQKQVAFWLAICCKPKVLILDEPVDGLDPVMRRQIWSILLSEVEERKMTVLVSFHNLRELEDVCDHVGIMNQGQIIIERSLSELQGNICKIQVACQTGMPKLPPEFEVLHMSNIGRVYTVIVKGSPKAAAEAIMTDPEKLAIVDILPLTLEEIFIYEMGGLDYEVKDILF
;
A
#
# COMPACT_ATOMS: atom_id res chain seq x y z
N VAL A 1 10.81 7.63 -19.78
CA VAL A 1 11.66 7.26 -18.65
C VAL A 1 12.81 8.26 -18.62
N TYR A 2 12.98 8.93 -17.48
CA TYR A 2 14.04 9.91 -17.30
C TYR A 2 15.27 9.21 -16.71
N ARG A 3 16.45 9.70 -17.08
CA ARG A 3 17.69 9.36 -16.38
C ARG A 3 17.75 10.20 -15.11
N GLN A 4 18.27 9.61 -14.01
CA GLN A 4 18.56 10.38 -12.81
C GLN A 4 19.57 11.50 -13.08
N ASP A 5 19.36 12.68 -12.51
CA ASP A 5 20.28 13.81 -12.61
C ASP A 5 21.53 13.60 -11.75
N ALA A 6 21.38 12.91 -10.60
CA ALA A 6 22.44 12.54 -9.68
C ALA A 6 22.07 11.27 -8.91
N GLY A 7 23.06 10.70 -8.21
CA GLY A 7 22.88 9.46 -7.44
C GLY A 7 22.86 8.21 -8.29
N GLU A 8 22.67 7.07 -7.65
CA GLU A 8 22.70 5.74 -8.24
C GLU A 8 21.51 4.93 -7.77
N ILE A 9 21.02 4.03 -8.62
CA ILE A 9 19.87 3.15 -8.31
C ILE A 9 20.36 1.71 -8.40
N TYR A 10 20.15 0.96 -7.33
CA TYR A 10 20.51 -0.44 -7.22
C TYR A 10 19.29 -1.32 -6.98
N ILE A 11 19.29 -2.52 -7.56
CA ILE A 11 18.36 -3.61 -7.24
C ILE A 11 19.19 -4.86 -6.99
N ASP A 12 18.99 -5.50 -5.86
CA ASP A 12 19.77 -6.66 -5.39
C ASP A 12 21.29 -6.40 -5.42
N GLY A 13 21.72 -5.16 -5.16
CA GLY A 13 23.12 -4.75 -5.17
C GLY A 13 23.73 -4.54 -6.57
N GLU A 14 22.97 -4.70 -7.64
CA GLU A 14 23.40 -4.42 -9.02
C GLU A 14 22.84 -3.08 -9.50
N GLU A 15 23.69 -2.24 -10.11
CA GLU A 15 23.26 -0.97 -10.68
C GLU A 15 22.28 -1.18 -11.84
N VAL A 16 21.20 -0.38 -11.85
CA VAL A 16 20.10 -0.51 -12.83
C VAL A 16 20.40 0.18 -14.15
N TYR A 17 21.23 1.23 -14.15
CA TYR A 17 21.48 2.04 -15.35
C TYR A 17 22.14 1.19 -16.44
N GLU A 18 21.50 1.13 -17.62
CA GLU A 18 21.90 0.33 -18.80
C GLU A 18 22.15 -1.17 -18.54
N ASN A 19 21.76 -1.69 -17.39
CA ASN A 19 21.90 -3.09 -17.02
C ASN A 19 20.71 -3.91 -17.55
N ARG A 20 20.90 -4.57 -18.69
CA ARG A 20 19.85 -5.39 -19.31
C ARG A 20 19.41 -6.57 -18.43
N LYS A 21 20.34 -7.18 -17.69
CA LYS A 21 20.06 -8.30 -16.79
C LYS A 21 19.09 -7.87 -15.70
N VAL A 22 19.41 -6.80 -14.98
CA VAL A 22 18.52 -6.27 -13.91
C VAL A 22 17.17 -5.85 -14.49
N LYS A 23 17.17 -5.14 -15.63
CA LYS A 23 15.92 -4.68 -16.28
C LYS A 23 15.02 -5.84 -16.74
N SER A 24 15.59 -7.00 -17.11
CA SER A 24 14.81 -8.19 -17.46
C SER A 24 14.12 -8.84 -16.24
N GLU A 25 14.55 -8.51 -15.03
CA GLU A 25 13.99 -8.99 -13.78
C GLU A 25 12.94 -8.03 -13.17
N ILE A 26 12.71 -6.88 -13.83
CA ILE A 26 11.77 -5.85 -13.40
C ILE A 26 10.59 -5.79 -14.35
N ALA A 27 9.37 -5.76 -13.82
CA ALA A 27 8.19 -5.36 -14.58
C ALA A 27 7.61 -4.07 -13.99
N TYR A 28 7.06 -3.22 -14.86
CA TYR A 28 6.48 -1.94 -14.47
C TYR A 28 5.09 -1.77 -15.09
N ILE A 29 4.14 -1.40 -14.27
CA ILE A 29 2.79 -1.01 -14.70
C ILE A 29 2.60 0.47 -14.33
N PRO A 30 2.64 1.38 -15.31
CA PRO A 30 2.37 2.80 -15.09
C PRO A 30 0.87 3.06 -14.88
N ASP A 31 0.52 4.18 -14.32
CA ASP A 31 -0.87 4.64 -14.23
C ASP A 31 -1.47 4.84 -15.64
N GLU A 32 -0.75 5.55 -16.52
CA GLU A 32 -1.13 5.67 -17.93
C GLU A 32 -0.59 4.48 -18.74
N LEU A 33 -1.48 3.53 -19.04
CA LEU A 33 -1.14 2.31 -19.76
C LEU A 33 -0.86 2.57 -21.23
N PHE A 34 0.23 2.00 -21.72
CA PHE A 34 0.58 2.02 -23.13
C PHE A 34 0.30 0.68 -23.82
N TYR A 35 -0.48 0.74 -24.90
CA TYR A 35 -0.71 -0.39 -25.79
C TYR A 35 -0.56 0.07 -27.25
N PHE A 36 -0.06 -0.82 -28.12
CA PHE A 36 -0.04 -0.53 -29.54
C PHE A 36 -1.45 -0.30 -30.09
N LEU A 37 -1.58 0.55 -31.10
CA LEU A 37 -2.88 1.04 -31.61
C LEU A 37 -3.90 -0.05 -31.92
N GLN A 38 -3.45 -1.14 -32.52
CA GLN A 38 -4.30 -2.25 -32.96
C GLN A 38 -4.13 -3.52 -32.13
N ALA A 39 -3.29 -3.48 -31.08
CA ALA A 39 -2.95 -4.67 -30.35
C ALA A 39 -4.14 -5.28 -29.59
N ASP A 40 -4.25 -6.56 -29.70
CA ASP A 40 -5.01 -7.43 -28.81
C ASP A 40 -4.08 -8.00 -27.70
N THR A 41 -4.67 -8.75 -26.75
CA THR A 41 -3.90 -9.33 -25.65
C THR A 41 -2.87 -10.36 -26.13
N LEU A 42 -3.13 -11.08 -27.24
CA LEU A 42 -2.21 -12.06 -27.78
C LEU A 42 -1.01 -11.41 -28.48
N GLU A 43 -1.21 -10.25 -29.10
CA GLU A 43 -0.12 -9.47 -29.69
C GLU A 43 0.77 -8.89 -28.61
N MET A 44 0.17 -8.33 -27.57
CA MET A 44 0.95 -7.87 -26.41
C MET A 44 1.68 -9.02 -25.71
N LYS A 45 1.05 -10.22 -25.58
CA LYS A 45 1.75 -11.43 -25.11
C LYS A 45 3.01 -11.72 -25.91
N ARG A 46 2.92 -11.70 -27.24
CA ARG A 46 4.08 -11.93 -28.11
C ARG A 46 5.18 -10.91 -27.90
N TYR A 47 4.80 -9.65 -27.73
CA TYR A 47 5.73 -8.55 -27.45
C TYR A 47 6.45 -8.75 -26.11
N TYR A 48 5.71 -9.02 -25.03
CA TYR A 48 6.29 -9.27 -23.70
C TYR A 48 7.19 -10.50 -23.70
N LYS A 49 6.77 -11.59 -24.34
CA LYS A 49 7.59 -12.80 -24.51
C LYS A 49 8.89 -12.54 -25.26
N GLY A 50 8.91 -11.59 -26.19
CA GLY A 50 10.12 -11.18 -26.92
C GLY A 50 11.09 -10.37 -26.08
N ILE A 51 10.62 -9.74 -24.99
CA ILE A 51 11.45 -8.93 -24.09
C ILE A 51 11.88 -9.72 -22.86
N TYR A 52 10.96 -10.50 -22.28
CA TYR A 52 11.19 -11.26 -21.03
C TYR A 52 11.38 -12.74 -21.35
N GLU A 53 12.61 -13.22 -21.22
CA GLU A 53 12.92 -14.65 -21.40
C GLU A 53 12.21 -15.52 -20.36
N SER A 54 11.92 -14.95 -19.19
CA SER A 54 11.19 -15.60 -18.08
C SER A 54 9.67 -15.72 -18.30
N PHE A 55 9.14 -15.25 -19.44
CA PHE A 55 7.70 -15.21 -19.69
C PHE A 55 7.07 -16.61 -19.65
N ASP A 56 6.12 -16.81 -18.72
CA ASP A 56 5.45 -18.09 -18.50
C ASP A 56 4.14 -18.21 -19.28
N GLU A 57 4.18 -18.95 -20.39
CA GLU A 57 2.99 -19.18 -21.21
C GLU A 57 1.93 -20.04 -20.51
N LYS A 58 2.33 -20.96 -19.63
CA LYS A 58 1.38 -21.78 -18.88
C LYS A 58 0.61 -20.91 -17.88
N MET A 59 1.31 -20.00 -17.25
CA MET A 59 0.69 -19.01 -16.38
C MET A 59 -0.25 -18.11 -17.17
N PHE A 60 0.13 -17.65 -18.36
CA PHE A 60 -0.74 -16.85 -19.22
C PHE A 60 -2.08 -17.56 -19.49
N GLU A 61 -2.06 -18.86 -19.84
CA GLU A 61 -3.28 -19.63 -20.05
C GLU A 61 -4.09 -19.84 -18.75
N ARG A 62 -3.42 -20.02 -17.61
CA ARG A 62 -4.06 -20.15 -16.30
C ARG A 62 -4.78 -18.85 -15.89
N MET A 63 -4.17 -17.72 -16.17
CA MET A 63 -4.70 -16.39 -15.82
C MET A 63 -6.02 -16.05 -16.55
N LYS A 64 -6.34 -16.69 -17.67
CA LYS A 64 -7.65 -16.54 -18.34
C LYS A 64 -8.83 -16.81 -17.41
N LYS A 65 -8.65 -17.72 -16.44
CA LYS A 65 -9.70 -18.05 -15.46
C LYS A 65 -10.00 -16.91 -14.50
N TYR A 66 -9.04 -16.06 -14.25
CA TYR A 66 -9.18 -14.90 -13.36
C TYR A 66 -9.79 -13.69 -14.09
N PHE A 67 -9.63 -13.62 -15.40
CA PHE A 67 -10.13 -12.51 -16.22
C PHE A 67 -11.09 -12.99 -17.34
N PRO A 68 -12.20 -13.68 -16.99
CA PRO A 68 -13.07 -14.32 -17.97
C PRO A 68 -13.82 -13.35 -18.89
N ALA A 69 -13.97 -12.10 -18.46
CA ALA A 69 -14.61 -11.05 -19.25
C ALA A 69 -13.71 -10.46 -20.36
N ILE A 70 -12.41 -10.79 -20.37
CA ILE A 70 -11.48 -10.28 -21.37
C ILE A 70 -11.45 -11.21 -22.58
N ASP A 71 -12.00 -10.73 -23.70
CA ASP A 71 -11.76 -11.35 -25.00
C ASP A 71 -10.33 -11.01 -25.46
N VAL A 72 -9.46 -12.02 -25.44
CA VAL A 72 -8.02 -11.87 -25.77
C VAL A 72 -7.74 -11.44 -27.20
N LYS A 73 -8.72 -11.56 -28.11
CA LYS A 73 -8.64 -11.14 -29.52
C LYS A 73 -9.22 -9.75 -29.75
N ARG A 74 -9.86 -9.17 -28.74
CA ARG A 74 -10.39 -7.81 -28.85
C ARG A 74 -9.27 -6.80 -28.70
N ASN A 75 -9.30 -5.74 -29.52
CA ASN A 75 -8.37 -4.61 -29.37
C ASN A 75 -8.45 -4.05 -27.96
N ILE A 76 -7.29 -3.99 -27.27
CA ILE A 76 -7.21 -3.61 -25.84
C ILE A 76 -7.74 -2.20 -25.62
N ARG A 77 -7.47 -1.25 -26.52
CA ARG A 77 -7.96 0.14 -26.40
C ARG A 77 -9.48 0.26 -26.45
N ARG A 78 -10.20 -0.77 -26.89
CA ARG A 78 -11.67 -0.84 -26.87
C ARG A 78 -12.24 -1.48 -25.60
N LEU A 79 -11.37 -1.94 -24.71
CA LEU A 79 -11.75 -2.42 -23.38
C LEU A 79 -11.98 -1.22 -22.44
N SER A 80 -12.74 -1.43 -21.36
CA SER A 80 -12.82 -0.42 -20.29
C SER A 80 -11.43 -0.19 -19.65
N LYS A 81 -11.20 0.97 -19.05
CA LYS A 81 -9.95 1.28 -18.36
C LYS A 81 -9.57 0.19 -17.33
N GLY A 82 -10.54 -0.27 -16.54
CA GLY A 82 -10.32 -1.36 -15.60
C GLY A 82 -9.91 -2.68 -16.28
N MET A 83 -10.53 -3.04 -17.40
CA MET A 83 -10.12 -4.24 -18.17
C MET A 83 -8.73 -4.07 -18.79
N GLN A 84 -8.36 -2.86 -19.21
CA GLN A 84 -7.02 -2.57 -19.69
C GLN A 84 -5.99 -2.75 -18.57
N LYS A 85 -6.26 -2.28 -17.34
CA LYS A 85 -5.42 -2.53 -16.16
C LYS A 85 -5.30 -4.03 -15.87
N GLN A 86 -6.39 -4.79 -15.97
CA GLN A 86 -6.35 -6.26 -15.82
C GLN A 86 -5.42 -6.93 -16.84
N VAL A 87 -5.44 -6.50 -18.11
CA VAL A 87 -4.51 -7.01 -19.14
C VAL A 87 -3.06 -6.67 -18.78
N ALA A 88 -2.78 -5.47 -18.27
CA ALA A 88 -1.44 -5.07 -17.84
C ALA A 88 -0.93 -5.97 -16.70
N PHE A 89 -1.75 -6.21 -15.68
CA PHE A 89 -1.44 -7.15 -14.59
C PHE A 89 -1.19 -8.56 -15.10
N TRP A 90 -2.08 -9.05 -15.96
CA TRP A 90 -1.95 -10.38 -16.54
C TRP A 90 -0.60 -10.57 -17.23
N LEU A 91 -0.22 -9.63 -18.10
CA LEU A 91 1.04 -9.69 -18.83
C LEU A 91 2.25 -9.55 -17.90
N ALA A 92 2.23 -8.58 -16.98
CA ALA A 92 3.34 -8.32 -16.07
C ALA A 92 3.65 -9.51 -15.15
N ILE A 93 2.61 -10.16 -14.59
CA ILE A 93 2.77 -11.35 -13.75
C ILE A 93 3.35 -12.52 -14.54
N CYS A 94 2.95 -12.68 -15.81
CA CYS A 94 3.48 -13.73 -16.69
C CYS A 94 4.96 -13.53 -17.03
N CYS A 95 5.49 -12.32 -16.92
CA CYS A 95 6.93 -12.06 -17.06
C CYS A 95 7.78 -12.65 -15.93
N LYS A 96 7.16 -13.08 -14.83
CA LYS A 96 7.81 -13.59 -13.62
C LYS A 96 8.94 -12.68 -13.11
N PRO A 97 8.67 -11.38 -12.93
CA PRO A 97 9.69 -10.45 -12.46
C PRO A 97 10.12 -10.80 -11.03
N LYS A 98 11.33 -10.41 -10.63
CA LYS A 98 11.75 -10.37 -9.23
C LYS A 98 11.21 -9.13 -8.53
N VAL A 99 11.16 -8.01 -9.26
CA VAL A 99 10.63 -6.74 -8.76
C VAL A 99 9.49 -6.28 -9.67
N LEU A 100 8.32 -6.06 -9.10
CA LEU A 100 7.17 -5.50 -9.78
C LEU A 100 6.90 -4.09 -9.25
N ILE A 101 6.98 -3.10 -10.14
CA ILE A 101 6.70 -1.70 -9.82
C ILE A 101 5.32 -1.34 -10.35
N LEU A 102 4.49 -0.78 -9.49
CA LEU A 102 3.09 -0.46 -9.77
C LEU A 102 2.82 1.01 -9.45
N ASP A 103 2.34 1.74 -10.43
CA ASP A 103 1.95 3.14 -10.25
C ASP A 103 0.42 3.27 -10.27
N GLU A 104 -0.16 3.56 -9.11
CA GLU A 104 -1.62 3.65 -8.89
C GLU A 104 -2.42 2.49 -9.51
N PRO A 105 -2.05 1.24 -9.21
CA PRO A 105 -2.44 0.08 -10.01
C PRO A 105 -3.92 -0.26 -9.95
N VAL A 106 -4.59 0.08 -8.87
CA VAL A 106 -5.99 -0.32 -8.62
C VAL A 106 -6.99 0.81 -8.79
N ASP A 107 -6.52 2.00 -9.15
CA ASP A 107 -7.40 3.12 -9.43
C ASP A 107 -8.34 2.82 -10.60
N GLY A 108 -9.63 3.14 -10.45
CA GLY A 108 -10.67 2.86 -11.43
C GLY A 108 -11.09 1.38 -11.54
N LEU A 109 -10.61 0.49 -10.66
CA LEU A 109 -11.10 -0.88 -10.54
C LEU A 109 -12.25 -0.96 -9.54
N ASP A 110 -13.22 -1.83 -9.83
CA ASP A 110 -14.25 -2.17 -8.85
C ASP A 110 -13.66 -2.96 -7.65
N PRO A 111 -14.32 -2.96 -6.48
CA PRO A 111 -13.77 -3.59 -5.27
C PRO A 111 -13.50 -5.10 -5.40
N VAL A 112 -14.27 -5.82 -6.24
CA VAL A 112 -14.10 -7.26 -6.43
C VAL A 112 -12.82 -7.53 -7.22
N MET A 113 -12.62 -6.80 -8.32
CA MET A 113 -11.43 -6.91 -9.16
C MET A 113 -10.18 -6.47 -8.41
N ARG A 114 -10.28 -5.42 -7.60
CA ARG A 114 -9.19 -4.94 -6.74
C ARG A 114 -8.71 -6.05 -5.80
N ARG A 115 -9.61 -6.67 -5.05
CA ARG A 115 -9.30 -7.80 -4.16
C ARG A 115 -8.69 -8.98 -4.91
N GLN A 116 -9.18 -9.28 -6.11
CA GLN A 116 -8.67 -10.38 -6.92
C GLN A 116 -7.23 -10.12 -7.35
N ILE A 117 -6.90 -8.91 -7.81
CA ILE A 117 -5.54 -8.54 -8.19
C ILE A 117 -4.59 -8.65 -7.00
N TRP A 118 -4.99 -8.10 -5.83
CA TRP A 118 -4.17 -8.22 -4.61
C TRP A 118 -3.95 -9.67 -4.20
N SER A 119 -4.98 -10.51 -4.26
CA SER A 119 -4.85 -11.94 -3.95
C SER A 119 -3.85 -12.64 -4.86
N ILE A 120 -3.86 -12.34 -6.17
CA ILE A 120 -2.89 -12.88 -7.11
C ILE A 120 -1.48 -12.39 -6.80
N LEU A 121 -1.30 -11.08 -6.55
CA LEU A 121 0.00 -10.50 -6.22
C LEU A 121 0.59 -11.07 -4.94
N LEU A 122 -0.21 -11.15 -3.87
CA LEU A 122 0.22 -11.71 -2.59
C LEU A 122 0.63 -13.18 -2.72
N SER A 123 -0.11 -13.99 -3.51
CA SER A 123 0.28 -15.37 -3.81
C SER A 123 1.64 -15.44 -4.51
N GLU A 124 1.91 -14.56 -5.49
CA GLU A 124 3.19 -14.52 -6.20
C GLU A 124 4.33 -14.04 -5.28
N VAL A 125 4.06 -13.09 -4.37
CA VAL A 125 5.01 -12.66 -3.35
C VAL A 125 5.38 -13.83 -2.42
N GLU A 126 4.38 -14.57 -1.95
CA GLU A 126 4.59 -15.71 -1.05
C GLU A 126 5.35 -16.85 -1.74
N GLU A 127 4.91 -17.26 -2.93
CA GLU A 127 5.47 -18.41 -3.65
C GLU A 127 6.87 -18.15 -4.21
N ARG A 128 7.13 -16.95 -4.74
CA ARG A 128 8.36 -16.63 -5.47
C ARG A 128 9.26 -15.61 -4.79
N LYS A 129 8.86 -15.07 -3.64
CA LYS A 129 9.57 -13.97 -2.95
C LYS A 129 9.74 -12.74 -3.85
N MET A 130 8.73 -12.47 -4.67
CA MET A 130 8.69 -11.29 -5.52
C MET A 130 8.58 -10.03 -4.65
N THR A 131 9.37 -9.01 -4.93
CA THR A 131 9.22 -7.70 -4.30
C THR A 131 8.23 -6.87 -5.09
N VAL A 132 7.27 -6.23 -4.41
CA VAL A 132 6.32 -5.30 -5.04
C VAL A 132 6.53 -3.91 -4.47
N LEU A 133 6.85 -2.96 -5.33
CA LEU A 133 6.86 -1.53 -5.01
C LEU A 133 5.61 -0.90 -5.61
N VAL A 134 4.79 -0.29 -4.78
CA VAL A 134 3.52 0.28 -5.24
C VAL A 134 3.34 1.71 -4.75
N SER A 135 2.96 2.62 -5.66
CA SER A 135 2.56 3.97 -5.30
C SER A 135 1.05 4.05 -5.07
N PHE A 136 0.66 4.84 -4.07
CA PHE A 136 -0.74 5.11 -3.74
C PHE A 136 -0.91 6.54 -3.27
N HIS A 137 -2.08 7.09 -3.53
CA HIS A 137 -2.56 8.32 -2.92
C HIS A 137 -3.60 8.06 -1.80
N ASN A 138 -4.12 6.84 -1.69
CA ASN A 138 -5.10 6.44 -0.66
C ASN A 138 -4.49 5.44 0.33
N LEU A 139 -4.18 5.90 1.54
CA LEU A 139 -3.51 5.10 2.58
C LEU A 139 -4.31 3.89 3.05
N ARG A 140 -5.65 3.94 2.99
CA ARG A 140 -6.51 2.82 3.42
C ARG A 140 -6.31 1.56 2.57
N GLU A 141 -5.90 1.74 1.33
CA GLU A 141 -5.69 0.61 0.41
C GLU A 141 -4.39 -0.15 0.69
N LEU A 142 -3.46 0.48 1.43
CA LEU A 142 -2.17 -0.11 1.77
C LEU A 142 -2.22 -1.01 3.01
N GLU A 143 -3.12 -0.76 3.96
CA GLU A 143 -3.14 -1.43 5.26
C GLU A 143 -3.18 -2.95 5.19
N ASP A 144 -3.90 -3.48 4.20
CA ASP A 144 -4.10 -4.91 4.05
C ASP A 144 -3.06 -5.60 3.16
N VAL A 145 -2.17 -4.83 2.48
CA VAL A 145 -1.35 -5.38 1.41
C VAL A 145 0.15 -5.06 1.52
N CYS A 146 0.54 -4.09 2.34
CA CYS A 146 1.95 -3.72 2.49
C CYS A 146 2.53 -4.14 3.85
N ASP A 147 3.84 -4.38 3.89
CA ASP A 147 4.63 -4.64 5.08
C ASP A 147 5.55 -3.45 5.43
N HIS A 148 5.87 -2.61 4.45
CA HIS A 148 6.68 -1.40 4.59
C HIS A 148 6.00 -0.22 3.93
N VAL A 149 6.16 0.96 4.51
CA VAL A 149 5.60 2.23 4.02
C VAL A 149 6.69 3.27 3.91
N GLY A 150 6.78 3.88 2.73
CA GLY A 150 7.55 5.09 2.48
C GLY A 150 6.62 6.27 2.22
N ILE A 151 6.76 7.35 2.98
CA ILE A 151 6.00 8.58 2.77
C ILE A 151 6.89 9.59 2.09
N MET A 152 6.45 10.05 0.92
CA MET A 152 7.16 11.05 0.12
C MET A 152 6.44 12.39 0.18
N ASN A 153 7.17 13.45 0.45
CA ASN A 153 6.68 14.81 0.39
C ASN A 153 7.70 15.71 -0.34
N GLN A 154 7.24 16.48 -1.31
CA GLN A 154 8.07 17.40 -2.12
C GLN A 154 9.34 16.73 -2.69
N GLY A 155 9.23 15.47 -3.12
CA GLY A 155 10.34 14.70 -3.69
C GLY A 155 11.33 14.11 -2.68
N GLN A 156 11.05 14.22 -1.38
CA GLN A 156 11.87 13.63 -0.31
C GLN A 156 11.11 12.54 0.43
N ILE A 157 11.79 11.44 0.75
CA ILE A 157 11.25 10.43 1.65
C ILE A 157 11.39 10.96 3.09
N ILE A 158 10.27 11.20 3.74
CA ILE A 158 10.20 11.74 5.10
C ILE A 158 10.01 10.65 6.16
N ILE A 159 9.40 9.54 5.80
CA ILE A 159 9.22 8.35 6.63
C ILE A 159 9.48 7.12 5.77
N GLU A 160 10.24 6.17 6.31
CA GLU A 160 10.42 4.83 5.76
C GLU A 160 10.50 3.85 6.92
N ARG A 161 9.46 3.04 7.13
CA ARG A 161 9.35 2.08 8.25
C ARG A 161 8.47 0.90 7.88
N SER A 162 8.64 -0.19 8.64
CA SER A 162 7.69 -1.28 8.61
C SER A 162 6.32 -0.84 9.18
N LEU A 163 5.25 -1.44 8.65
CA LEU A 163 3.90 -1.16 9.14
C LEU A 163 3.77 -1.51 10.64
N SER A 164 4.42 -2.58 11.07
CA SER A 164 4.44 -3.01 12.48
C SER A 164 5.12 -2.00 13.41
N GLU A 165 6.20 -1.34 12.96
CA GLU A 165 6.86 -0.28 13.74
C GLU A 165 5.98 0.97 13.83
N LEU A 166 5.33 1.36 12.73
CA LEU A 166 4.41 2.49 12.71
C LEU A 166 3.23 2.26 13.67
N GLN A 167 2.63 1.08 13.63
CA GLN A 167 1.50 0.70 14.50
C GLN A 167 1.91 0.48 15.95
N GLY A 168 3.18 0.16 16.23
CA GLY A 168 3.69 -0.09 17.58
C GLY A 168 4.04 1.15 18.38
N ASN A 169 4.24 2.30 17.74
CA ASN A 169 4.71 3.53 18.38
C ASN A 169 3.58 4.49 18.80
N ILE A 170 2.39 4.31 18.28
CA ILE A 170 1.22 5.14 18.58
C ILE A 170 0.05 4.22 18.87
N CYS A 171 -0.73 4.53 19.87
CA CYS A 171 -1.91 3.76 20.17
C CYS A 171 -3.15 4.65 20.36
N LYS A 172 -4.30 4.09 19.98
CA LYS A 172 -5.62 4.66 20.15
C LYS A 172 -6.36 3.90 21.24
N ILE A 173 -6.77 4.62 22.28
CA ILE A 173 -7.45 4.05 23.42
C ILE A 173 -8.82 4.70 23.52
N GLN A 174 -9.86 3.91 23.61
CA GLN A 174 -11.20 4.37 23.97
C GLN A 174 -11.48 4.06 25.41
N VAL A 175 -11.92 5.07 26.13
CA VAL A 175 -12.20 4.99 27.56
C VAL A 175 -13.62 5.48 27.82
N ALA A 176 -14.47 4.63 28.36
CA ALA A 176 -15.77 5.06 28.88
C ALA A 176 -15.62 5.44 30.35
N CYS A 177 -15.92 6.69 30.70
CA CYS A 177 -15.75 7.24 32.04
C CYS A 177 -17.09 7.67 32.63
N GLN A 178 -17.28 7.43 33.94
CA GLN A 178 -18.46 7.91 34.67
C GLN A 178 -18.32 9.38 35.11
N THR A 179 -17.12 9.78 35.52
CA THR A 179 -16.85 11.08 36.15
C THR A 179 -15.75 11.91 35.49
N GLY A 180 -15.51 11.70 34.19
CA GLY A 180 -14.48 12.40 33.43
C GLY A 180 -13.21 11.57 33.26
N MET A 181 -12.41 11.92 32.25
CA MET A 181 -11.19 11.20 31.89
C MET A 181 -10.16 11.22 33.02
N PRO A 182 -9.57 10.07 33.42
CA PRO A 182 -8.45 10.02 34.34
C PRO A 182 -7.23 10.70 33.72
N LYS A 183 -6.39 11.32 34.55
CA LYS A 183 -5.16 11.92 34.09
C LYS A 183 -4.18 10.84 33.70
N LEU A 184 -3.67 10.92 32.48
CA LEU A 184 -2.55 10.10 32.04
C LEU A 184 -1.26 10.53 32.77
N PRO A 185 -0.41 9.59 33.17
CA PRO A 185 0.93 9.90 33.68
C PRO A 185 1.73 10.76 32.68
N PRO A 186 2.60 11.67 33.19
CA PRO A 186 3.33 12.61 32.34
C PRO A 186 4.35 11.98 31.37
N GLU A 187 4.65 10.70 31.53
CA GLU A 187 5.47 9.93 30.60
C GLU A 187 4.81 9.63 29.28
N PHE A 188 3.47 9.77 29.18
CA PHE A 188 2.73 9.55 27.94
C PHE A 188 2.51 10.87 27.20
N GLU A 189 3.08 10.96 26.01
CA GLU A 189 2.82 12.08 25.10
C GLU A 189 1.45 11.91 24.46
N VAL A 190 0.47 12.70 24.89
CA VAL A 190 -0.88 12.72 24.32
C VAL A 190 -0.86 13.53 23.02
N LEU A 191 -1.06 12.85 21.88
CA LEU A 191 -1.10 13.48 20.57
C LEU A 191 -2.47 14.08 20.25
N HIS A 192 -3.53 13.39 20.68
CA HIS A 192 -4.90 13.84 20.47
C HIS A 192 -5.83 13.31 21.56
N MET A 193 -6.85 14.10 21.91
CA MET A 193 -7.93 13.69 22.79
C MET A 193 -9.24 14.30 22.31
N SER A 194 -10.23 13.45 22.12
CA SER A 194 -11.61 13.84 21.81
C SER A 194 -12.59 13.06 22.66
N ASN A 195 -13.84 13.50 22.75
CA ASN A 195 -14.89 12.77 23.43
C ASN A 195 -16.25 12.88 22.75
N ILE A 196 -17.01 11.81 22.79
CA ILE A 196 -18.41 11.76 22.39
C ILE A 196 -19.21 11.28 23.62
N GLY A 197 -19.91 12.22 24.27
CA GLY A 197 -20.59 11.93 25.51
C GLY A 197 -19.63 11.52 26.64
N ARG A 198 -19.72 10.27 27.09
CA ARG A 198 -18.89 9.70 28.16
C ARG A 198 -17.74 8.84 27.63
N VAL A 199 -17.57 8.71 26.30
CA VAL A 199 -16.51 7.94 25.66
C VAL A 199 -15.42 8.91 25.20
N TYR A 200 -14.23 8.75 25.74
CA TYR A 200 -13.04 9.49 25.37
C TYR A 200 -12.21 8.65 24.42
N THR A 201 -11.74 9.25 23.34
CA THR A 201 -10.74 8.67 22.45
C THR A 201 -9.43 9.41 22.67
N VAL A 202 -8.41 8.67 23.05
CA VAL A 202 -7.08 9.23 23.35
C VAL A 202 -6.06 8.56 22.44
N ILE A 203 -5.22 9.36 21.81
CA ILE A 203 -4.11 8.89 21.00
C ILE A 203 -2.82 9.31 21.67
N VAL A 204 -1.99 8.33 21.98
CA VAL A 204 -0.75 8.53 22.73
C VAL A 204 0.43 7.85 22.03
N LYS A 205 1.62 8.43 22.17
CA LYS A 205 2.86 7.72 21.83
C LYS A 205 3.20 6.72 22.92
N GLY A 206 3.61 5.53 22.51
CA GLY A 206 4.09 4.48 23.39
C GLY A 206 3.35 3.16 23.23
N SER A 207 3.67 2.20 24.09
CA SER A 207 3.08 0.88 24.08
C SER A 207 1.58 0.95 24.44
N PRO A 208 0.69 0.36 23.60
CA PRO A 208 -0.75 0.31 23.86
C PRO A 208 -1.07 -0.29 25.23
N LYS A 209 -0.36 -1.35 25.60
CA LYS A 209 -0.57 -2.07 26.87
C LYS A 209 -0.21 -1.21 28.07
N ALA A 210 0.94 -0.55 28.04
CA ALA A 210 1.37 0.31 29.14
C ALA A 210 0.45 1.52 29.32
N ALA A 211 -0.02 2.12 28.22
CA ALA A 211 -0.94 3.25 28.28
C ALA A 211 -2.33 2.84 28.81
N ALA A 212 -2.85 1.68 28.39
CA ALA A 212 -4.11 1.15 28.93
C ALA A 212 -4.01 0.81 30.43
N GLU A 213 -2.92 0.18 30.87
CA GLU A 213 -2.65 -0.12 32.28
C GLU A 213 -2.58 1.16 33.12
N ALA A 214 -1.92 2.21 32.61
CA ALA A 214 -1.82 3.50 33.29
C ALA A 214 -3.19 4.18 33.47
N ILE A 215 -4.08 4.07 32.48
CA ILE A 215 -5.45 4.57 32.55
C ILE A 215 -6.28 3.77 33.57
N MET A 216 -6.08 2.46 33.67
CA MET A 216 -6.81 1.56 34.55
C MET A 216 -6.49 1.74 36.05
N THR A 217 -5.59 2.62 36.43
CA THR A 217 -5.19 2.84 37.84
C THR A 217 -6.31 3.42 38.74
N ASP A 218 -7.41 3.93 38.18
CA ASP A 218 -8.54 4.46 38.92
C ASP A 218 -9.86 3.75 38.53
N PRO A 219 -10.13 2.53 39.07
CA PRO A 219 -11.27 1.71 38.68
C PRO A 219 -12.65 2.32 38.95
N GLU A 220 -12.74 3.26 39.92
CA GLU A 220 -14.01 3.88 40.27
C GLU A 220 -14.52 4.87 39.22
N LYS A 221 -13.62 5.36 38.36
CA LYS A 221 -13.92 6.32 37.28
C LYS A 221 -14.18 5.65 35.95
N LEU A 222 -13.72 4.40 35.78
CA LEU A 222 -13.70 3.71 34.48
C LEU A 222 -14.86 2.72 34.41
N ALA A 223 -15.50 2.69 33.23
CA ALA A 223 -16.44 1.64 32.89
C ALA A 223 -15.79 0.60 31.92
N ILE A 224 -15.09 1.06 30.91
CA ILE A 224 -14.47 0.21 29.87
C ILE A 224 -13.21 0.92 29.35
N VAL A 225 -12.16 0.15 29.07
CA VAL A 225 -10.96 0.59 28.33
C VAL A 225 -10.74 -0.37 27.17
N ASP A 226 -10.73 0.17 25.97
CA ASP A 226 -10.52 -0.57 24.74
C ASP A 226 -9.32 -0.02 23.98
N ILE A 227 -8.43 -0.91 23.48
CA ILE A 227 -7.31 -0.56 22.63
C ILE A 227 -7.75 -0.81 21.19
N LEU A 228 -7.75 0.23 20.38
CA LEU A 228 -8.12 0.15 18.97
C LEU A 228 -6.88 0.25 18.08
N PRO A 229 -6.83 -0.48 16.97
CA PRO A 229 -5.79 -0.26 15.98
C PRO A 229 -5.95 1.13 15.37
N LEU A 230 -4.82 1.80 15.13
CA LEU A 230 -4.77 3.01 14.32
C LEU A 230 -4.74 2.64 12.85
N THR A 231 -5.49 3.37 12.04
CA THR A 231 -5.37 3.29 10.59
C THR A 231 -4.07 3.97 10.13
N LEU A 232 -3.54 3.57 8.97
CA LEU A 232 -2.38 4.26 8.37
C LEU A 232 -2.63 5.76 8.17
N GLU A 233 -3.86 6.13 7.84
CA GLU A 233 -4.27 7.52 7.70
C GLU A 233 -4.16 8.29 9.04
N GLU A 234 -4.62 7.69 10.14
CA GLU A 234 -4.47 8.27 11.47
C GLU A 234 -3.00 8.37 11.88
N ILE A 235 -2.21 7.30 11.66
CA ILE A 235 -0.75 7.30 11.94
C ILE A 235 -0.07 8.42 11.15
N PHE A 236 -0.37 8.55 9.86
CA PHE A 236 0.17 9.61 9.02
C PHE A 236 -0.14 10.99 9.59
N ILE A 237 -1.39 11.26 9.96
CA ILE A 237 -1.82 12.54 10.53
C ILE A 237 -1.04 12.86 11.82
N TYR A 238 -0.86 11.89 12.71
CA TYR A 238 -0.21 12.12 13.99
C TYR A 238 1.32 12.14 13.91
N GLU A 239 1.94 11.38 13.02
CA GLU A 239 3.39 11.46 12.77
C GLU A 239 3.75 12.75 12.01
N MET A 240 2.89 13.20 11.07
CA MET A 240 3.12 14.38 10.25
C MET A 240 2.65 15.68 10.91
N GLY A 241 1.73 15.62 11.88
CA GLY A 241 1.20 16.81 12.60
C GLY A 241 2.27 17.59 13.38
N GLY A 242 3.48 17.02 13.55
CA GLY A 242 4.65 17.72 14.05
C GLY A 242 5.49 18.45 12.98
N LEU A 243 5.15 18.31 11.68
CA LEU A 243 5.89 18.85 10.54
C LEU A 243 5.08 19.92 9.78
N ASP A 244 4.57 20.96 10.46
CA ASP A 244 3.86 22.13 9.87
C ASP A 244 2.76 21.80 8.83
N TYR A 245 2.17 20.62 8.88
CA TYR A 245 0.95 20.32 8.14
C TYR A 245 -0.26 20.77 8.96
N GLU A 246 -0.97 21.80 8.52
CA GLU A 246 -2.28 22.19 9.06
C GLU A 246 -3.33 21.11 8.73
N VAL A 247 -3.20 19.94 9.35
CA VAL A 247 -4.12 18.79 9.17
C VAL A 247 -5.37 18.95 10.05
N LYS A 248 -5.45 20.02 10.83
CA LYS A 248 -6.55 20.26 11.77
C LYS A 248 -7.93 20.36 11.12
N ASP A 249 -8.01 20.67 9.82
CA ASP A 249 -9.27 20.94 9.12
C ASP A 249 -9.81 19.76 8.29
N ILE A 250 -9.15 18.60 8.30
CA ILE A 250 -9.56 17.45 7.46
C ILE A 250 -10.39 16.39 8.24
N LEU A 251 -10.41 16.45 9.56
CA LEU A 251 -11.05 15.42 10.41
C LEU A 251 -12.37 15.82 11.07
N PHE A 252 -12.97 16.96 10.71
CA PHE A 252 -14.28 17.36 11.26
C PHE A 252 -15.22 17.86 10.18
#